data_cc36306173493ff2ad5ae488ec88a857
#
_entry.id   cc36306173493ff2ad5ae488ec88a857
#
_cell.length_a   1.000
_cell.length_b   1.000
_cell.length_c   1.000
_cell.angle_alpha   90.00
_cell.angle_beta   90.00
_cell.angle_gamma   90.00
#
_symmetry.space_group_name_H-M   'P 1'
#
loop_
_entity.id
_entity.type
_entity.pdbx_description
1 polymer ?
#
loop_
_entity_poly.entity_id
_entity_poly.type
_entity_poly.pdbx_seq_one_letter_code
_entity_poly.pdbx_strand_id
1 'polypeptide(L)'
;MLRKNRLFTPGPTPILPSAQTAMASFAMHHRTAGFRALYSRVLADMKDFIGTKNDVLVLASSGTGVMEGAVSNLTSPGDKVLVLSAGKFGERWSDLAKAFGCVVEVVSAPYGETFSLDEIRGKLTADVRVVYMQATESSTGARHDVETVARLVRESGGDALLVIDGITGLGTTRFDVDGWGIDVIIGGSQKALMIPPGLAYCAVSERAWKRMETGKSPRYYFDFRKERKAAAKGESAFTPATSLFAALAAALDFIRQMGNGDVAAGRSALIENAELAAAMTRAGAKAVGLGLFAPTCPAAALTAIRSPSGVDSSAMVKQFREEFGAVVANGQAEMKGKLFRIAHIGYYDYLDTIGILAALEHVMAVAGRAVEYGAAVRAAQEVYAKTAVVARS
;
A
#
# COMPACT_ATOMS: atom_id res chain seq x y z
N MET A 1 -32.32 -7.24 10.86
CA MET A 1 -31.30 -8.30 10.74
C MET A 1 -30.03 -7.86 11.48
N LEU A 2 -29.31 -8.79 12.15
CA LEU A 2 -28.04 -8.50 12.80
C LEU A 2 -26.99 -8.09 11.75
N ARG A 3 -26.20 -7.03 12.04
CA ARG A 3 -25.16 -6.53 11.14
C ARG A 3 -23.79 -6.63 11.82
N LYS A 4 -22.80 -7.14 11.08
CA LYS A 4 -21.39 -7.06 11.45
C LYS A 4 -20.75 -5.88 10.76
N ASN A 5 -19.94 -5.09 11.45
CA ASN A 5 -19.11 -4.08 10.79
C ASN A 5 -17.95 -4.76 10.05
N ARG A 6 -17.81 -4.44 8.76
CA ARG A 6 -16.74 -4.94 7.89
C ARG A 6 -16.06 -3.79 7.17
N LEU A 7 -14.74 -3.83 7.10
CA LEU A 7 -13.94 -2.85 6.38
C LEU A 7 -13.60 -3.36 4.99
N PHE A 8 -14.01 -2.59 3.98
CA PHE A 8 -13.62 -2.75 2.58
C PHE A 8 -12.89 -1.50 2.08
N THR A 9 -12.20 -0.83 3.01
CA THR A 9 -11.44 0.38 2.76
C THR A 9 -9.98 0.07 2.41
N PRO A 10 -9.33 0.87 1.54
CA PRO A 10 -7.91 0.66 1.21
C PRO A 10 -6.93 0.98 2.35
N GLY A 11 -7.44 1.30 3.53
CA GLY A 11 -6.72 1.50 4.79
C GLY A 11 -7.42 2.50 5.71
N PRO A 12 -7.54 2.20 7.02
CA PRO A 12 -7.13 0.93 7.63
C PRO A 12 -7.95 -0.26 7.11
N THR A 13 -7.34 -1.45 7.15
CA THR A 13 -7.91 -2.69 6.64
C THR A 13 -8.42 -3.58 7.78
N PRO A 14 -9.16 -4.67 7.49
CA PRO A 14 -9.51 -5.64 8.51
C PRO A 14 -8.26 -6.16 9.24
N ILE A 15 -8.37 -6.24 10.58
CA ILE A 15 -7.27 -6.65 11.45
C ILE A 15 -7.33 -8.16 11.65
N LEU A 16 -6.16 -8.80 11.57
CA LEU A 16 -5.98 -10.23 11.84
C LEU A 16 -6.34 -10.54 13.32
N PRO A 17 -7.23 -11.52 13.62
CA PRO A 17 -7.61 -11.84 15.00
C PRO A 17 -6.45 -12.23 15.91
N SER A 18 -5.47 -13.00 15.41
CA SER A 18 -4.27 -13.36 16.20
C SER A 18 -3.41 -12.14 16.55
N ALA A 19 -3.36 -11.12 15.66
CA ALA A 19 -2.68 -9.86 15.95
C ALA A 19 -3.39 -9.06 17.04
N GLN A 20 -4.74 -9.03 17.05
CA GLN A 20 -5.51 -8.41 18.12
C GLN A 20 -5.24 -9.09 19.48
N THR A 21 -5.23 -10.42 19.51
CA THR A 21 -4.91 -11.19 20.71
C THR A 21 -3.49 -10.94 21.19
N ALA A 22 -2.51 -10.90 20.29
CA ALA A 22 -1.13 -10.61 20.61
C ALA A 22 -0.96 -9.21 21.23
N MET A 23 -1.66 -8.21 20.72
CA MET A 23 -1.66 -6.85 21.30
C MET A 23 -2.24 -6.82 22.71
N ALA A 24 -3.35 -7.52 22.93
CA ALA A 24 -4.08 -7.51 24.20
C ALA A 24 -3.32 -8.24 25.33
N SER A 25 -2.51 -9.24 24.99
CA SER A 25 -1.77 -10.07 25.94
C SER A 25 -0.31 -9.67 26.13
N PHE A 26 0.19 -8.67 25.37
CA PHE A 26 1.61 -8.32 25.39
C PHE A 26 1.98 -7.40 26.54
N ALA A 27 2.88 -7.88 27.42
CA ALA A 27 3.40 -7.13 28.56
C ALA A 27 4.93 -7.30 28.66
N MET A 28 5.67 -6.81 27.66
CA MET A 28 7.13 -6.94 27.63
C MET A 28 7.80 -5.56 27.52
N HIS A 29 8.77 -5.29 28.37
CA HIS A 29 9.53 -4.05 28.30
C HIS A 29 10.56 -4.11 27.15
N HIS A 30 10.69 -3.04 26.37
CA HIS A 30 11.50 -2.98 25.14
C HIS A 30 13.01 -3.16 25.34
N ARG A 31 13.53 -3.07 26.57
CA ARG A 31 14.97 -3.29 26.87
C ARG A 31 15.29 -4.70 27.40
N THR A 32 14.33 -5.59 27.41
CA THR A 32 14.54 -6.99 27.79
C THR A 32 15.18 -7.80 26.66
N ALA A 33 15.89 -8.87 27.01
CA ALA A 33 16.45 -9.80 26.02
C ALA A 33 15.36 -10.42 25.13
N GLY A 34 14.19 -10.72 25.70
CA GLY A 34 13.04 -11.26 24.97
C GLY A 34 12.52 -10.29 23.90
N PHE A 35 12.42 -8.99 24.22
CA PHE A 35 11.98 -8.00 23.23
C PHE A 35 13.04 -7.80 22.13
N ARG A 36 14.33 -7.78 22.48
CA ARG A 36 15.41 -7.68 21.47
C ARG A 36 15.38 -8.85 20.49
N ALA A 37 15.14 -10.07 20.99
CA ALA A 37 14.98 -11.25 20.14
C ALA A 37 13.75 -11.12 19.22
N LEU A 38 12.61 -10.68 19.76
CA LEU A 38 11.39 -10.42 18.99
C LEU A 38 11.64 -9.37 17.90
N TYR A 39 12.25 -8.25 18.26
CA TYR A 39 12.55 -7.15 17.35
C TYR A 39 13.46 -7.60 16.20
N SER A 40 14.55 -8.30 16.51
CA SER A 40 15.49 -8.82 15.50
C SER A 40 14.81 -9.83 14.56
N ARG A 41 13.97 -10.73 15.09
CA ARG A 41 13.17 -11.66 14.29
C ARG A 41 12.21 -10.90 13.35
N VAL A 42 11.49 -9.93 13.88
CA VAL A 42 10.57 -9.12 13.08
C VAL A 42 11.30 -8.42 11.93
N LEU A 43 12.48 -7.84 12.17
CA LEU A 43 13.24 -7.19 11.10
C LEU A 43 13.70 -8.19 10.02
N ALA A 44 14.11 -9.40 10.42
CA ALA A 44 14.48 -10.47 9.48
C ALA A 44 13.26 -10.89 8.63
N ASP A 45 12.13 -11.17 9.27
CA ASP A 45 10.87 -11.54 8.60
C ASP A 45 10.36 -10.42 7.67
N MET A 46 10.58 -9.17 8.04
CA MET A 46 10.21 -8.02 7.20
C MET A 46 11.09 -7.92 5.95
N LYS A 47 12.35 -8.34 5.98
CA LYS A 47 13.17 -8.45 4.75
C LYS A 47 12.55 -9.44 3.77
N ASP A 48 12.12 -10.60 4.24
CA ASP A 48 11.47 -11.62 3.42
C ASP A 48 10.10 -11.13 2.91
N PHE A 49 9.32 -10.42 3.77
CA PHE A 49 8.04 -9.84 3.38
C PHE A 49 8.18 -8.74 2.32
N ILE A 50 9.21 -7.90 2.39
CA ILE A 50 9.49 -6.86 1.38
C ILE A 50 10.13 -7.50 0.14
N GLY A 51 10.94 -8.54 0.31
CA GLY A 51 11.73 -9.18 -0.74
C GLY A 51 13.02 -8.44 -1.03
N THR A 52 13.82 -8.17 0.01
CA THR A 52 15.06 -7.40 -0.09
C THR A 52 16.14 -7.93 0.84
N LYS A 53 17.39 -7.75 0.46
CA LYS A 53 18.57 -7.95 1.31
C LYS A 53 18.98 -6.68 2.05
N ASN A 54 18.43 -5.53 1.65
CA ASN A 54 18.72 -4.23 2.22
C ASN A 54 18.29 -4.12 3.69
N ASP A 55 18.76 -3.10 4.39
CA ASP A 55 18.33 -2.84 5.76
C ASP A 55 16.86 -2.44 5.80
N VAL A 56 16.13 -3.01 6.76
CA VAL A 56 14.73 -2.68 7.03
C VAL A 56 14.64 -1.92 8.35
N LEU A 57 13.95 -0.80 8.33
CA LEU A 57 13.61 0.00 9.52
C LEU A 57 12.12 -0.10 9.77
N VAL A 58 11.73 -0.21 11.05
CA VAL A 58 10.34 -0.17 11.51
C VAL A 58 10.19 0.93 12.55
N LEU A 59 9.36 1.92 12.25
CA LEU A 59 9.21 3.12 13.05
C LEU A 59 7.77 3.25 13.59
N ALA A 60 7.63 3.78 14.79
CA ALA A 60 6.33 4.17 15.35
C ALA A 60 5.82 5.41 14.60
N SER A 61 4.99 5.18 13.57
CA SER A 61 4.55 6.21 12.64
C SER A 61 3.38 5.74 11.77
N SER A 62 2.75 6.69 11.07
CA SER A 62 2.00 6.41 9.85
C SER A 62 2.95 6.33 8.65
N GLY A 63 2.49 5.79 7.51
CA GLY A 63 3.26 5.80 6.27
C GLY A 63 3.76 7.20 5.88
N THR A 64 2.95 8.24 6.11
CA THR A 64 3.32 9.64 5.84
C THR A 64 4.55 10.08 6.62
N GLY A 65 4.72 9.65 7.88
CA GLY A 65 5.91 9.99 8.65
C GLY A 65 7.18 9.35 8.09
N VAL A 66 7.12 8.12 7.56
CA VAL A 66 8.28 7.52 6.88
C VAL A 66 8.53 8.14 5.50
N MET A 67 7.48 8.61 4.79
CA MET A 67 7.67 9.46 3.59
C MET A 67 8.42 10.74 3.94
N GLU A 68 8.01 11.44 5.01
CA GLU A 68 8.72 12.62 5.53
C GLU A 68 10.17 12.28 5.93
N GLY A 69 10.35 11.14 6.62
CA GLY A 69 11.66 10.60 6.94
C GLY A 69 12.52 10.36 5.69
N ALA A 70 11.98 9.80 4.63
CA ALA A 70 12.72 9.60 3.38
C ALA A 70 13.16 10.92 2.77
N VAL A 71 12.28 11.93 2.69
CA VAL A 71 12.65 13.27 2.19
C VAL A 71 13.75 13.87 3.06
N SER A 72 13.57 13.95 4.38
CA SER A 72 14.51 14.60 5.28
C SER A 72 15.88 13.92 5.36
N ASN A 73 15.96 12.60 5.14
CA ASN A 73 17.23 11.87 5.16
C ASN A 73 17.97 11.90 3.83
N LEU A 74 17.27 12.01 2.69
CA LEU A 74 17.86 11.89 1.36
C LEU A 74 18.15 13.22 0.68
N THR A 75 17.61 14.35 1.20
CA THR A 75 17.71 15.65 0.56
C THR A 75 18.29 16.71 1.48
N SER A 76 18.71 17.80 0.86
CA SER A 76 19.06 19.08 1.48
C SER A 76 18.19 20.20 0.91
N PRO A 77 17.97 21.31 1.63
CA PRO A 77 17.33 22.48 1.03
C PRO A 77 18.02 22.91 -0.26
N GLY A 78 17.25 23.18 -1.29
CA GLY A 78 17.74 23.50 -2.64
C GLY A 78 17.99 22.28 -3.55
N ASP A 79 17.97 21.05 -3.05
CA ASP A 79 18.07 19.86 -3.90
C ASP A 79 16.88 19.76 -4.84
N LYS A 80 17.15 19.47 -6.12
CA LYS A 80 16.12 19.22 -7.13
C LYS A 80 15.61 17.78 -7.01
N VAL A 81 14.30 17.62 -6.96
CA VAL A 81 13.65 16.31 -6.91
C VAL A 81 12.56 16.21 -7.98
N LEU A 82 12.36 15.01 -8.50
CA LEU A 82 11.31 14.70 -9.47
C LEU A 82 10.20 13.91 -8.77
N VAL A 83 8.97 14.42 -8.83
CA VAL A 83 7.78 13.76 -8.28
C VAL A 83 6.89 13.29 -9.42
N LEU A 84 6.55 11.99 -9.42
CA LEU A 84 5.57 11.43 -10.33
C LEU A 84 4.20 11.40 -9.62
N SER A 85 3.23 12.19 -10.11
CA SER A 85 1.96 12.42 -9.42
C SER A 85 0.77 12.14 -10.33
N ALA A 86 -0.08 11.16 -9.94
CA ALA A 86 -1.33 10.82 -10.64
C ALA A 86 -2.51 10.70 -9.65
N GLY A 87 -2.41 11.37 -8.49
CA GLY A 87 -3.43 11.38 -7.45
C GLY A 87 -2.94 11.92 -6.13
N LYS A 88 -3.78 11.79 -5.10
CA LYS A 88 -3.56 12.44 -3.78
C LYS A 88 -2.30 11.99 -3.05
N PHE A 89 -1.87 10.74 -3.25
CA PHE A 89 -0.64 10.26 -2.61
C PHE A 89 0.61 10.68 -3.39
N GLY A 90 0.51 10.84 -4.71
CA GLY A 90 1.54 11.49 -5.51
C GLY A 90 1.74 12.96 -5.15
N GLU A 91 0.66 13.73 -5.01
CA GLU A 91 0.70 15.14 -4.59
C GLU A 91 1.39 15.33 -3.23
N ARG A 92 1.19 14.37 -2.29
CA ARG A 92 1.82 14.42 -0.96
C ARG A 92 3.35 14.46 -1.02
N TRP A 93 3.98 13.76 -1.97
CA TRP A 93 5.42 13.84 -2.15
C TRP A 93 5.89 15.25 -2.49
N SER A 94 5.14 15.97 -3.34
CA SER A 94 5.45 17.36 -3.66
C SER A 94 5.35 18.27 -2.44
N ASP A 95 4.32 18.08 -1.62
CA ASP A 95 4.11 18.88 -0.41
C ASP A 95 5.23 18.62 0.61
N LEU A 96 5.60 17.35 0.83
CA LEU A 96 6.69 16.98 1.72
C LEU A 96 8.03 17.54 1.23
N ALA A 97 8.36 17.37 -0.06
CA ALA A 97 9.61 17.87 -0.60
C ALA A 97 9.72 19.41 -0.51
N LYS A 98 8.64 20.13 -0.79
CA LYS A 98 8.57 21.59 -0.61
C LYS A 98 8.76 22.00 0.85
N ALA A 99 8.15 21.26 1.81
CA ALA A 99 8.28 21.56 3.23
C ALA A 99 9.74 21.45 3.72
N PHE A 100 10.56 20.62 3.07
CA PHE A 100 12.00 20.51 3.34
C PHE A 100 12.88 21.38 2.43
N GLY A 101 12.28 22.31 1.70
CA GLY A 101 13.00 23.30 0.89
C GLY A 101 13.58 22.76 -0.41
N CYS A 102 13.09 21.63 -0.92
CA CYS A 102 13.53 21.09 -2.21
C CYS A 102 12.93 21.91 -3.38
N VAL A 103 13.64 21.91 -4.51
CA VAL A 103 13.13 22.37 -5.80
C VAL A 103 12.40 21.19 -6.45
N VAL A 104 11.07 21.30 -6.56
CA VAL A 104 10.22 20.18 -6.98
C VAL A 104 9.84 20.32 -8.45
N GLU A 105 10.30 19.37 -9.27
CA GLU A 105 9.77 19.13 -10.60
C GLU A 105 8.69 18.04 -10.52
N VAL A 106 7.60 18.19 -11.31
CA VAL A 106 6.49 17.23 -11.28
C VAL A 106 6.21 16.72 -12.70
N VAL A 107 6.13 15.39 -12.84
CA VAL A 107 5.45 14.74 -13.95
C VAL A 107 4.05 14.35 -13.49
N SER A 108 3.03 14.92 -14.09
CA SER A 108 1.65 14.68 -13.73
C SER A 108 0.96 13.78 -14.75
N ALA A 109 0.11 12.89 -14.27
CA ALA A 109 -0.85 12.18 -15.11
C ALA A 109 -2.28 12.46 -14.62
N PRO A 110 -3.29 12.37 -15.51
CA PRO A 110 -4.67 12.44 -15.10
C PRO A 110 -5.00 11.34 -14.06
N TYR A 111 -5.89 11.64 -13.15
CA TYR A 111 -6.32 10.69 -12.12
C TYR A 111 -6.91 9.42 -12.76
N GLY A 112 -6.34 8.27 -12.37
CA GLY A 112 -6.69 6.96 -12.92
C GLY A 112 -5.87 6.51 -14.14
N GLU A 113 -4.87 7.29 -14.53
CA GLU A 113 -3.93 7.01 -15.61
C GLU A 113 -2.50 6.81 -15.08
N THR A 114 -1.56 6.45 -15.96
CA THR A 114 -0.14 6.30 -15.65
C THR A 114 0.69 7.42 -16.30
N PHE A 115 1.95 7.53 -15.90
CA PHE A 115 2.87 8.58 -16.36
C PHE A 115 3.35 8.37 -17.79
N SER A 116 3.61 9.48 -18.50
CA SER A 116 4.36 9.48 -19.74
C SER A 116 5.84 9.21 -19.48
N LEU A 117 6.38 8.16 -20.08
CA LEU A 117 7.81 7.80 -19.96
C LEU A 117 8.71 8.85 -20.61
N ASP A 118 8.25 9.49 -21.69
CA ASP A 118 9.01 10.55 -22.37
C ASP A 118 9.08 11.82 -21.53
N GLU A 119 8.00 12.19 -20.82
CA GLU A 119 8.03 13.30 -19.87
C GLU A 119 8.98 13.02 -18.70
N ILE A 120 8.96 11.78 -18.15
CA ILE A 120 9.92 11.39 -17.10
C ILE A 120 11.33 11.54 -17.61
N ARG A 121 11.64 10.99 -18.81
CA ARG A 121 12.98 11.08 -19.43
C ARG A 121 13.41 12.53 -19.64
N GLY A 122 12.52 13.39 -20.11
CA GLY A 122 12.80 14.80 -20.36
C GLY A 122 13.09 15.61 -19.08
N LYS A 123 12.51 15.23 -17.92
CA LYS A 123 12.71 15.91 -16.64
C LYS A 123 13.77 15.26 -15.75
N LEU A 124 14.24 14.07 -16.08
CA LEU A 124 15.27 13.34 -15.34
C LEU A 124 16.67 13.84 -15.73
N THR A 125 16.98 15.07 -15.34
CA THR A 125 18.25 15.74 -15.60
C THR A 125 19.30 15.35 -14.56
N ALA A 126 20.60 15.54 -14.85
CA ALA A 126 21.71 15.10 -14.00
C ALA A 126 21.74 15.74 -12.59
N ASP A 127 21.06 16.87 -12.40
CA ASP A 127 20.91 17.57 -11.12
C ASP A 127 19.76 17.04 -10.25
N VAL A 128 18.89 16.14 -10.77
CA VAL A 128 17.85 15.48 -10.00
C VAL A 128 18.49 14.56 -8.97
N ARG A 129 18.16 14.76 -7.69
CA ARG A 129 18.72 13.98 -6.58
C ARG A 129 17.88 12.78 -6.21
N VAL A 130 16.56 12.91 -6.25
CA VAL A 130 15.62 11.87 -5.86
C VAL A 130 14.40 11.89 -6.80
N VAL A 131 13.95 10.72 -7.19
CA VAL A 131 12.65 10.49 -7.85
C VAL A 131 11.70 9.87 -6.84
N TYR A 132 10.55 10.48 -6.63
CA TYR A 132 9.49 9.98 -5.75
C TYR A 132 8.28 9.55 -6.56
N MET A 133 7.76 8.36 -6.29
CA MET A 133 6.49 7.91 -6.86
C MET A 133 5.75 6.95 -5.92
N GLN A 134 4.45 6.81 -6.11
CA GLN A 134 3.65 5.75 -5.52
C GLN A 134 3.51 4.56 -6.49
N ALA A 135 3.63 3.34 -5.98
CA ALA A 135 3.40 2.13 -6.76
C ALA A 135 1.90 1.91 -7.04
N THR A 136 1.07 2.24 -6.04
CA THR A 136 -0.39 2.17 -6.13
C THR A 136 -0.99 3.48 -5.66
N GLU A 137 -1.64 4.20 -6.55
CA GLU A 137 -2.41 5.39 -6.21
C GLU A 137 -3.80 4.97 -5.70
N SER A 138 -3.92 4.79 -4.40
CA SER A 138 -5.14 4.26 -3.79
C SER A 138 -6.32 5.24 -3.79
N SER A 139 -6.12 6.52 -4.11
CA SER A 139 -7.22 7.46 -4.32
C SER A 139 -7.98 7.19 -5.61
N THR A 140 -7.33 6.61 -6.62
CA THR A 140 -7.86 6.36 -7.96
C THR A 140 -7.95 4.86 -8.34
N GLY A 141 -7.24 3.99 -7.59
CA GLY A 141 -7.14 2.56 -7.90
C GLY A 141 -6.16 2.24 -9.05
N ALA A 142 -5.29 3.18 -9.41
CA ALA A 142 -4.28 2.97 -10.43
C ALA A 142 -3.02 2.30 -9.86
N ARG A 143 -2.43 1.37 -10.63
CA ARG A 143 -1.11 0.79 -10.41
C ARG A 143 -0.14 1.40 -11.41
N HIS A 144 1.00 1.85 -10.96
CA HIS A 144 2.05 2.38 -11.81
C HIS A 144 3.15 1.34 -12.06
N ASP A 145 3.77 1.40 -13.24
CA ASP A 145 4.86 0.49 -13.64
C ASP A 145 6.18 0.94 -13.02
N VAL A 146 6.42 0.47 -11.79
CA VAL A 146 7.64 0.77 -11.02
C VAL A 146 8.89 0.22 -11.72
N GLU A 147 8.82 -0.96 -12.35
CA GLU A 147 9.95 -1.58 -13.02
C GLU A 147 10.47 -0.72 -14.17
N THR A 148 9.56 -0.25 -15.04
CA THR A 148 9.94 0.60 -16.17
C THR A 148 10.49 1.95 -15.70
N VAL A 149 9.89 2.56 -14.66
CA VAL A 149 10.43 3.82 -14.10
C VAL A 149 11.81 3.59 -13.47
N ALA A 150 11.99 2.50 -12.72
CA ALA A 150 13.28 2.16 -12.12
C ALA A 150 14.38 1.98 -13.17
N ARG A 151 14.06 1.30 -14.29
CA ARG A 151 14.98 1.17 -15.42
C ARG A 151 15.33 2.52 -16.02
N LEU A 152 14.36 3.40 -16.26
CA LEU A 152 14.60 4.76 -16.75
C LEU A 152 15.53 5.56 -15.84
N VAL A 153 15.31 5.52 -14.53
CA VAL A 153 16.16 6.22 -13.55
C VAL A 153 17.59 5.73 -13.62
N ARG A 154 17.80 4.42 -13.78
CA ARG A 154 19.18 3.87 -13.92
C ARG A 154 19.84 4.22 -15.24
N GLU A 155 19.09 4.13 -16.35
CA GLU A 155 19.59 4.40 -17.72
C GLU A 155 19.91 5.88 -17.93
N SER A 156 19.39 6.78 -17.09
CA SER A 156 19.68 8.22 -17.18
C SER A 156 21.16 8.56 -16.92
N GLY A 157 21.94 7.63 -16.37
CA GLY A 157 23.35 7.83 -16.03
C GLY A 157 23.61 8.81 -14.88
N GLY A 158 22.58 9.32 -14.24
CA GLY A 158 22.68 10.22 -13.08
C GLY A 158 22.73 9.46 -11.74
N ASP A 159 22.96 10.22 -10.66
CA ASP A 159 23.00 9.71 -9.28
C ASP A 159 21.63 9.77 -8.58
N ALA A 160 20.55 9.98 -9.32
CA ALA A 160 19.21 10.05 -8.75
C ALA A 160 18.84 8.76 -8.02
N LEU A 161 18.32 8.90 -6.79
CA LEU A 161 17.75 7.79 -6.03
C LEU A 161 16.29 7.60 -6.40
N LEU A 162 15.79 6.37 -6.35
CA LEU A 162 14.40 6.05 -6.54
C LEU A 162 13.73 5.67 -5.21
N VAL A 163 12.72 6.43 -4.82
CA VAL A 163 11.93 6.22 -3.62
C VAL A 163 10.49 5.87 -3.99
N ILE A 164 10.04 4.72 -3.52
CA ILE A 164 8.71 4.17 -3.83
C ILE A 164 7.81 4.19 -2.59
N ASP A 165 6.68 4.88 -2.69
CA ASP A 165 5.56 4.61 -1.80
C ASP A 165 4.92 3.27 -2.20
N GLY A 166 5.29 2.23 -1.47
CA GLY A 166 4.75 0.88 -1.56
C GLY A 166 3.67 0.59 -0.51
N ILE A 167 3.18 1.63 0.21
CA ILE A 167 2.25 1.46 1.36
C ILE A 167 1.04 0.60 1.00
N THR A 168 0.46 0.81 -0.16
CA THR A 168 -0.68 0.01 -0.63
C THR A 168 -0.23 -1.11 -1.59
N GLY A 169 0.98 -1.04 -2.13
CA GLY A 169 1.54 -2.00 -3.08
C GLY A 169 2.17 -3.24 -2.45
N LEU A 170 2.91 -3.09 -1.33
CA LEU A 170 3.55 -4.21 -0.64
C LEU A 170 2.49 -5.20 -0.14
N GLY A 171 2.68 -6.49 -0.50
CA GLY A 171 1.74 -7.56 -0.21
C GLY A 171 0.52 -7.63 -1.15
N THR A 172 0.43 -6.78 -2.17
CA THR A 172 -0.62 -6.81 -3.21
C THR A 172 -0.08 -6.68 -4.64
N THR A 173 1.20 -6.39 -4.77
CA THR A 173 1.91 -6.24 -6.05
C THR A 173 3.30 -6.84 -5.91
N ARG A 174 3.78 -7.50 -6.95
CA ARG A 174 5.13 -8.07 -6.99
C ARG A 174 6.15 -6.94 -7.19
N PHE A 175 7.21 -6.96 -6.38
CA PHE A 175 8.37 -6.09 -6.50
C PHE A 175 9.65 -6.94 -6.48
N ASP A 176 10.57 -6.64 -7.35
CA ASP A 176 11.98 -7.03 -7.25
C ASP A 176 12.76 -5.80 -6.77
N VAL A 177 12.70 -5.55 -5.45
CA VAL A 177 13.22 -4.32 -4.85
C VAL A 177 14.70 -4.13 -5.17
N ASP A 178 15.49 -5.19 -5.01
CA ASP A 178 16.94 -5.15 -5.22
C ASP A 178 17.27 -5.19 -6.72
N GLY A 179 16.62 -6.05 -7.51
CA GLY A 179 16.85 -6.21 -8.94
C GLY A 179 16.46 -4.96 -9.75
N TRP A 180 15.37 -4.30 -9.38
CA TRP A 180 15.00 -3.03 -10.02
C TRP A 180 15.81 -1.84 -9.49
N GLY A 181 16.55 -2.00 -8.36
CA GLY A 181 17.36 -0.97 -7.72
C GLY A 181 16.56 0.17 -7.13
N ILE A 182 15.48 -0.19 -6.47
CA ILE A 182 14.73 0.74 -5.63
C ILE A 182 15.60 1.10 -4.43
N ASP A 183 15.83 2.39 -4.23
CA ASP A 183 16.71 2.86 -3.14
C ASP A 183 16.00 2.93 -1.80
N VAL A 184 14.73 3.32 -1.80
CA VAL A 184 13.86 3.22 -0.61
C VAL A 184 12.47 2.78 -1.04
N ILE A 185 11.93 1.74 -0.39
CA ILE A 185 10.51 1.38 -0.51
C ILE A 185 9.85 1.46 0.86
N ILE A 186 8.68 2.09 0.91
CA ILE A 186 7.96 2.42 2.14
C ILE A 186 6.69 1.58 2.25
N GLY A 187 6.39 1.10 3.46
CA GLY A 187 5.15 0.40 3.77
C GLY A 187 4.48 0.89 5.05
N GLY A 188 3.27 0.43 5.28
CA GLY A 188 2.47 0.79 6.45
C GLY A 188 1.75 -0.41 7.06
N SER A 189 1.67 -0.45 8.38
CA SER A 189 1.14 -1.58 9.14
C SER A 189 -0.34 -1.88 8.88
N GLN A 190 -1.15 -0.85 8.62
CA GLN A 190 -2.60 -0.92 8.43
C GLN A 190 -3.04 -1.36 7.02
N LYS A 191 -2.14 -1.95 6.25
CA LYS A 191 -2.38 -2.44 4.89
C LYS A 191 -2.29 -3.97 4.85
N ALA A 192 -1.47 -4.53 3.98
CA ALA A 192 -1.34 -5.99 3.82
C ALA A 192 -0.83 -6.72 5.08
N LEU A 193 -0.20 -6.02 6.02
CA LEU A 193 0.20 -6.61 7.30
C LEU A 193 -0.94 -6.82 8.31
N MET A 194 -2.17 -6.39 8.00
CA MET A 194 -3.39 -6.73 8.74
C MET A 194 -3.36 -6.37 10.24
N ILE A 195 -2.62 -5.31 10.60
CA ILE A 195 -2.55 -4.82 11.99
C ILE A 195 -2.99 -3.34 12.05
N PRO A 196 -3.26 -2.78 13.23
CA PRO A 196 -3.66 -1.37 13.33
C PRO A 196 -2.63 -0.40 12.75
N PRO A 197 -3.05 0.82 12.34
CA PRO A 197 -2.12 1.89 12.04
C PRO A 197 -1.28 2.22 13.28
N GLY A 198 -0.02 2.64 13.06
CA GLY A 198 0.90 3.05 14.13
C GLY A 198 2.33 2.54 13.95
N LEU A 199 2.57 1.62 13.01
CA LEU A 199 3.90 1.30 12.50
C LEU A 199 3.98 1.62 11.01
N ALA A 200 5.11 2.16 10.60
CA ALA A 200 5.51 2.23 9.21
C ALA A 200 6.94 1.70 9.07
N TYR A 201 7.28 1.24 7.90
CA TYR A 201 8.56 0.60 7.64
C TYR A 201 9.11 1.01 6.28
N CYS A 202 10.42 0.87 6.12
CA CYS A 202 11.07 1.04 4.83
C CYS A 202 12.28 0.10 4.71
N ALA A 203 12.57 -0.31 3.47
CA ALA A 203 13.86 -0.88 3.11
C ALA A 203 14.74 0.23 2.52
N VAL A 204 16.03 0.21 2.81
CA VAL A 204 16.98 1.28 2.47
C VAL A 204 18.24 0.69 1.85
N SER A 205 18.55 1.06 0.58
CA SER A 205 19.72 0.60 -0.16
C SER A 205 21.03 1.21 0.36
N GLU A 206 22.16 0.58 0.04
CA GLU A 206 23.48 1.15 0.34
C GLU A 206 23.72 2.50 -0.37
N ARG A 207 23.13 2.72 -1.56
CA ARG A 207 23.20 4.04 -2.23
C ARG A 207 22.45 5.11 -1.43
N ALA A 208 21.27 4.76 -0.89
CA ALA A 208 20.52 5.67 -0.03
C ALA A 208 21.28 5.96 1.28
N TRP A 209 21.91 4.97 1.90
CA TRP A 209 22.76 5.18 3.09
C TRP A 209 23.91 6.16 2.82
N LYS A 210 24.63 5.98 1.72
CA LYS A 210 25.69 6.93 1.31
C LYS A 210 25.16 8.35 1.11
N ARG A 211 23.98 8.50 0.48
CA ARG A 211 23.35 9.81 0.31
C ARG A 211 23.02 10.47 1.66
N MET A 212 22.58 9.71 2.65
CA MET A 212 22.24 10.23 3.98
C MET A 212 23.43 10.81 4.75
N GLU A 213 24.66 10.46 4.40
CA GLU A 213 25.88 11.02 5.00
C GLU A 213 26.05 12.51 4.66
N THR A 214 25.57 12.94 3.50
CA THR A 214 25.73 14.32 3.00
C THR A 214 24.44 15.15 3.13
N GLY A 215 23.30 14.54 3.46
CA GLY A 215 22.03 15.21 3.60
C GLY A 215 21.99 16.22 4.76
N LYS A 216 21.55 17.46 4.50
CA LYS A 216 21.56 18.58 5.46
C LYS A 216 20.16 18.94 5.98
N SER A 217 19.09 18.33 5.49
CA SER A 217 17.73 18.61 6.00
C SER A 217 17.63 18.29 7.50
N PRO A 218 16.91 19.11 8.28
CA PRO A 218 16.75 18.88 9.72
C PRO A 218 15.96 17.60 9.97
N ARG A 219 16.42 16.77 10.90
CA ARG A 219 15.78 15.52 11.31
C ARG A 219 16.19 15.16 12.73
N TYR A 220 15.27 14.63 13.50
CA TYR A 220 15.53 14.14 14.86
C TYR A 220 14.88 12.80 15.13
N TYR A 221 13.54 12.74 15.06
CA TYR A 221 12.76 11.52 15.30
C TYR A 221 12.90 10.53 14.15
N PHE A 222 12.78 11.00 12.91
CA PHE A 222 12.94 10.18 11.69
C PHE A 222 14.38 10.22 11.16
N ASP A 223 15.40 10.22 12.02
CA ASP A 223 16.79 10.01 11.59
C ASP A 223 17.03 8.50 11.38
N PHE A 224 17.01 8.06 10.12
CA PHE A 224 17.14 6.66 9.73
C PHE A 224 18.50 6.07 10.16
N ARG A 225 19.56 6.88 10.27
CA ARG A 225 20.87 6.43 10.73
C ARG A 225 20.86 6.09 12.23
N LYS A 226 20.10 6.84 13.05
CA LYS A 226 19.91 6.50 14.47
C LYS A 226 19.16 5.18 14.61
N GLU A 227 18.11 5.00 13.80
CA GLU A 227 17.33 3.77 13.81
C GLU A 227 18.17 2.56 13.34
N ARG A 228 18.94 2.70 12.23
CA ARG A 228 19.88 1.67 11.77
C ARG A 228 20.85 1.24 12.88
N LYS A 229 21.44 2.22 13.58
CA LYS A 229 22.39 1.97 14.67
C LYS A 229 21.75 1.24 15.86
N ALA A 230 20.49 1.55 16.17
CA ALA A 230 19.76 0.89 17.24
C ALA A 230 19.31 -0.53 16.79
N ALA A 231 18.79 -0.67 15.59
CA ALA A 231 18.33 -1.94 15.00
C ALA A 231 19.46 -3.00 14.98
N ALA A 232 20.70 -2.60 14.71
CA ALA A 232 21.86 -3.49 14.78
C ALA A 232 22.11 -4.12 16.17
N LYS A 233 21.46 -3.56 17.23
CA LYS A 233 21.50 -4.09 18.61
C LYS A 233 20.19 -4.77 19.03
N GLY A 234 19.25 -4.95 18.10
CA GLY A 234 17.90 -5.44 18.40
C GLY A 234 17.02 -4.43 19.15
N GLU A 235 17.28 -3.13 18.97
CA GLU A 235 16.57 -2.04 19.65
C GLU A 235 16.06 -1.02 18.62
N SER A 236 15.12 -0.16 19.02
CA SER A 236 14.75 1.03 18.27
C SER A 236 15.42 2.27 18.88
N ALA A 237 15.60 3.32 18.07
CA ALA A 237 16.24 4.57 18.51
C ALA A 237 15.45 5.28 19.63
N PHE A 238 14.14 5.12 19.64
CA PHE A 238 13.22 5.67 20.64
C PHE A 238 12.34 4.55 21.21
N THR A 239 11.48 4.85 22.19
CA THR A 239 10.57 3.85 22.76
C THR A 239 9.63 3.31 21.66
N PRO A 240 9.69 2.01 21.34
CA PRO A 240 8.86 1.45 20.28
C PRO A 240 7.42 1.22 20.75
N ALA A 241 6.50 1.11 19.80
CA ALA A 241 5.13 0.69 20.03
C ALA A 241 5.09 -0.83 20.29
N THR A 242 5.46 -1.27 21.51
CA THR A 242 5.72 -2.69 21.86
C THR A 242 4.56 -3.62 21.53
N SER A 243 3.31 -3.23 21.82
CA SER A 243 2.12 -4.02 21.50
C SER A 243 1.90 -4.16 19.99
N LEU A 244 2.22 -3.13 19.19
CA LEU A 244 2.15 -3.21 17.73
C LEU A 244 3.27 -4.08 17.16
N PHE A 245 4.45 -4.15 17.81
CA PHE A 245 5.48 -5.13 17.43
C PHE A 245 5.04 -6.57 17.70
N ALA A 246 4.30 -6.82 18.78
CA ALA A 246 3.69 -8.13 19.03
C ALA A 246 2.64 -8.48 17.95
N ALA A 247 1.81 -7.51 17.58
CA ALA A 247 0.85 -7.68 16.48
C ALA A 247 1.55 -7.96 15.14
N LEU A 248 2.63 -7.23 14.84
CA LEU A 248 3.40 -7.41 13.62
C LEU A 248 4.05 -8.81 13.57
N ALA A 249 4.59 -9.28 14.68
CA ALA A 249 5.12 -10.63 14.77
C ALA A 249 4.03 -11.69 14.50
N ALA A 250 2.84 -11.55 15.10
CA ALA A 250 1.71 -12.44 14.86
C ALA A 250 1.21 -12.41 13.41
N ALA A 251 1.23 -11.25 12.77
CA ALA A 251 0.89 -11.12 11.36
C ALA A 251 1.92 -11.80 10.45
N LEU A 252 3.21 -11.64 10.74
CA LEU A 252 4.28 -12.32 9.99
C LEU A 252 4.25 -13.83 10.21
N ASP A 253 3.90 -14.30 11.41
CA ASP A 253 3.69 -15.72 11.68
C ASP A 253 2.51 -16.29 10.87
N PHE A 254 1.41 -15.53 10.74
CA PHE A 254 0.28 -15.90 9.88
C PHE A 254 0.69 -15.95 8.40
N ILE A 255 1.42 -14.94 7.92
CA ILE A 255 1.93 -14.91 6.55
C ILE A 255 2.87 -16.10 6.30
N ARG A 256 3.75 -16.43 7.24
CA ARG A 256 4.61 -17.60 7.19
C ARG A 256 3.80 -18.90 7.07
N GLN A 257 2.70 -19.03 7.83
CA GLN A 257 1.81 -20.20 7.73
C GLN A 257 1.16 -20.30 6.35
N MET A 258 0.72 -19.19 5.74
CA MET A 258 0.22 -19.19 4.36
C MET A 258 1.26 -19.67 3.35
N GLY A 259 2.55 -19.46 3.63
CA GLY A 259 3.68 -19.89 2.80
C GLY A 259 4.31 -21.21 3.24
N ASN A 260 3.60 -22.07 3.98
CA ASN A 260 4.11 -23.38 4.45
C ASN A 260 5.45 -23.28 5.21
N GLY A 261 5.63 -22.25 6.00
CA GLY A 261 6.82 -22.00 6.82
C GLY A 261 7.76 -20.92 6.27
N ASP A 262 7.46 -20.34 5.12
CA ASP A 262 8.27 -19.31 4.45
C ASP A 262 7.49 -18.00 4.31
N VAL A 263 8.07 -16.86 4.74
CA VAL A 263 7.43 -15.54 4.68
C VAL A 263 7.36 -15.02 3.24
N ALA A 264 8.37 -15.28 2.42
CA ALA A 264 8.38 -14.83 1.02
C ALA A 264 7.31 -15.58 0.19
N ALA A 265 7.14 -16.88 0.42
CA ALA A 265 6.05 -17.65 -0.16
C ALA A 265 4.68 -17.16 0.34
N GLY A 266 4.55 -16.86 1.63
CA GLY A 266 3.32 -16.29 2.21
C GLY A 266 2.99 -14.91 1.65
N ARG A 267 3.98 -14.05 1.39
CA ARG A 267 3.80 -12.80 0.65
C ARG A 267 3.24 -13.06 -0.75
N SER A 268 3.75 -14.07 -1.46
CA SER A 268 3.24 -14.43 -2.79
C SER A 268 1.78 -14.85 -2.72
N ALA A 269 1.40 -15.65 -1.72
CA ALA A 269 0.01 -16.05 -1.50
C ALA A 269 -0.91 -14.84 -1.19
N LEU A 270 -0.44 -13.84 -0.43
CA LEU A 270 -1.18 -12.59 -0.22
C LEU A 270 -1.40 -11.82 -1.51
N ILE A 271 -0.39 -11.72 -2.36
CA ILE A 271 -0.49 -11.04 -3.66
C ILE A 271 -1.50 -11.76 -4.55
N GLU A 272 -1.43 -13.08 -4.63
CA GLU A 272 -2.36 -13.91 -5.41
C GLU A 272 -3.81 -13.77 -4.91
N ASN A 273 -4.01 -13.75 -3.59
CA ASN A 273 -5.33 -13.49 -3.00
C ASN A 273 -5.88 -12.12 -3.40
N ALA A 274 -5.05 -11.06 -3.35
CA ALA A 274 -5.44 -9.71 -3.74
C ALA A 274 -5.75 -9.62 -5.26
N GLU A 275 -4.94 -10.25 -6.11
CA GLU A 275 -5.13 -10.28 -7.55
C GLU A 275 -6.45 -10.99 -7.93
N LEU A 276 -6.72 -12.14 -7.29
CA LEU A 276 -7.94 -12.91 -7.50
C LEU A 276 -9.17 -12.13 -7.03
N ALA A 277 -9.16 -11.61 -5.81
CA ALA A 277 -10.26 -10.81 -5.27
C ALA A 277 -10.54 -9.55 -6.11
N ALA A 278 -9.48 -8.91 -6.62
CA ALA A 278 -9.61 -7.79 -7.55
C ALA A 278 -10.23 -8.21 -8.89
N ALA A 279 -9.84 -9.34 -9.45
CA ALA A 279 -10.41 -9.86 -10.69
C ALA A 279 -11.90 -10.19 -10.51
N MET A 280 -12.26 -10.85 -9.40
CA MET A 280 -13.64 -11.16 -9.02
C MET A 280 -14.48 -9.89 -8.87
N THR A 281 -13.98 -8.89 -8.10
CA THR A 281 -14.70 -7.63 -7.87
C THR A 281 -14.89 -6.83 -9.15
N ARG A 282 -13.90 -6.79 -10.02
CA ARG A 282 -14.00 -6.11 -11.34
C ARG A 282 -14.99 -6.80 -12.26
N ALA A 283 -15.00 -8.13 -12.28
CA ALA A 283 -16.00 -8.90 -13.06
C ALA A 283 -17.41 -8.64 -12.55
N GLY A 284 -17.63 -8.69 -11.23
CA GLY A 284 -18.93 -8.39 -10.61
C GLY A 284 -19.40 -6.97 -10.88
N ALA A 285 -18.53 -5.97 -10.75
CA ALA A 285 -18.88 -4.59 -11.05
C ALA A 285 -19.29 -4.38 -12.50
N LYS A 286 -18.55 -4.99 -13.45
CA LYS A 286 -18.92 -4.96 -14.88
C LYS A 286 -20.24 -5.65 -15.18
N ALA A 287 -20.52 -6.78 -14.52
CA ALA A 287 -21.76 -7.53 -14.72
C ALA A 287 -23.02 -6.74 -14.34
N VAL A 288 -22.91 -5.78 -13.41
CA VAL A 288 -24.00 -4.85 -13.06
C VAL A 288 -23.87 -3.49 -13.75
N GLY A 289 -23.12 -3.41 -14.84
CA GLY A 289 -23.02 -2.24 -15.71
C GLY A 289 -22.15 -1.10 -15.17
N LEU A 290 -21.27 -1.36 -14.18
CA LEU A 290 -20.38 -0.36 -13.62
C LEU A 290 -19.01 -0.33 -14.32
N GLY A 291 -18.51 0.88 -14.58
CA GLY A 291 -17.19 1.12 -15.14
C GLY A 291 -16.11 1.31 -14.07
N LEU A 292 -14.89 0.88 -14.38
CA LEU A 292 -13.72 1.15 -13.54
C LEU A 292 -13.23 2.59 -13.72
N PHE A 293 -12.67 3.16 -12.65
CA PHE A 293 -12.07 4.50 -12.74
C PHE A 293 -10.69 4.48 -13.41
N ALA A 294 -9.87 3.46 -13.12
CA ALA A 294 -8.56 3.22 -13.74
C ALA A 294 -8.59 1.93 -14.59
N PRO A 295 -9.22 1.94 -15.77
CA PRO A 295 -9.49 0.71 -16.54
C PRO A 295 -8.23 0.13 -17.20
N THR A 296 -7.21 0.95 -17.48
CA THR A 296 -5.99 0.55 -18.19
C THR A 296 -4.88 0.06 -17.26
N CYS A 297 -4.92 0.48 -15.98
CA CYS A 297 -3.89 0.18 -14.99
C CYS A 297 -4.47 -0.15 -13.61
N PRO A 298 -5.46 -1.07 -13.50
CA PRO A 298 -6.15 -1.32 -12.23
C PRO A 298 -5.24 -2.01 -11.22
N ALA A 299 -5.22 -1.49 -9.98
CA ALA A 299 -4.46 -2.08 -8.88
C ALA A 299 -5.14 -3.34 -8.32
N ALA A 300 -4.37 -4.28 -7.77
CA ALA A 300 -4.90 -5.45 -7.08
C ALA A 300 -5.42 -5.12 -5.67
N ALA A 301 -4.85 -4.12 -5.00
CA ALA A 301 -5.22 -3.75 -3.63
C ALA A 301 -6.66 -3.24 -3.48
N LEU A 302 -7.22 -2.67 -4.54
CA LEU A 302 -8.58 -2.10 -4.53
C LEU A 302 -9.13 -1.96 -5.96
N THR A 303 -10.46 -1.95 -6.06
CA THR A 303 -11.18 -1.58 -7.27
C THR A 303 -11.86 -0.23 -7.06
N ALA A 304 -11.46 0.79 -7.82
CA ALA A 304 -12.15 2.07 -7.89
C ALA A 304 -13.22 2.00 -8.99
N ILE A 305 -14.46 2.21 -8.60
CA ILE A 305 -15.64 2.04 -9.44
C ILE A 305 -16.30 3.40 -9.66
N ARG A 306 -16.56 3.78 -10.90
CA ARG A 306 -17.28 5.00 -11.22
C ARG A 306 -18.73 4.91 -10.71
N SER A 307 -19.20 5.96 -10.09
CA SER A 307 -20.63 6.06 -9.73
C SER A 307 -21.47 6.04 -11.01
N PRO A 308 -22.66 5.40 -10.99
CA PRO A 308 -23.59 5.47 -12.11
C PRO A 308 -23.95 6.93 -12.44
N SER A 309 -24.22 7.22 -13.71
CA SER A 309 -24.63 8.57 -14.14
C SER A 309 -25.79 9.09 -13.31
N GLY A 310 -25.68 10.31 -12.76
CA GLY A 310 -26.71 10.94 -11.94
C GLY A 310 -26.81 10.42 -10.50
N VAL A 311 -25.93 9.51 -10.07
CA VAL A 311 -25.88 8.99 -8.69
C VAL A 311 -24.63 9.48 -7.99
N ASP A 312 -24.78 10.16 -6.84
CA ASP A 312 -23.63 10.51 -5.99
C ASP A 312 -23.13 9.28 -5.24
N SER A 313 -21.85 8.93 -5.42
CA SER A 313 -21.23 7.81 -4.71
C SER A 313 -21.35 7.90 -3.20
N SER A 314 -21.51 9.11 -2.63
CA SER A 314 -21.68 9.30 -1.17
C SER A 314 -22.97 8.62 -0.67
N ALA A 315 -24.04 8.63 -1.47
CA ALA A 315 -25.29 7.93 -1.14
C ALA A 315 -25.08 6.43 -1.14
N MET A 316 -24.40 5.88 -2.15
CA MET A 316 -24.08 4.45 -2.21
C MET A 316 -23.19 4.00 -1.03
N VAL A 317 -22.13 4.77 -0.72
CA VAL A 317 -21.24 4.50 0.42
C VAL A 317 -22.01 4.52 1.75
N LYS A 318 -22.93 5.47 1.91
CA LYS A 318 -23.80 5.55 3.08
C LYS A 318 -24.67 4.29 3.19
N GLN A 319 -25.27 3.84 2.09
CA GLN A 319 -26.13 2.67 2.06
C GLN A 319 -25.39 1.36 2.36
N PHE A 320 -24.19 1.14 1.79
CA PHE A 320 -23.33 0.02 2.18
C PHE A 320 -23.15 -0.06 3.68
N ARG A 321 -22.85 1.07 4.30
CA ARG A 321 -22.61 1.14 5.75
C ARG A 321 -23.89 0.91 6.56
N GLU A 322 -24.99 1.57 6.21
CA GLU A 322 -26.22 1.58 7.00
C GLU A 322 -27.01 0.28 6.87
N GLU A 323 -27.02 -0.36 5.70
CA GLU A 323 -27.75 -1.62 5.51
C GLU A 323 -26.92 -2.85 5.82
N PHE A 324 -25.67 -2.87 5.38
CA PHE A 324 -24.83 -4.08 5.46
C PHE A 324 -23.70 -4.00 6.50
N GLY A 325 -23.48 -2.84 7.14
CA GLY A 325 -22.31 -2.61 7.98
C GLY A 325 -20.99 -2.64 7.19
N ALA A 326 -21.06 -2.52 5.86
CA ALA A 326 -19.91 -2.57 4.98
C ALA A 326 -19.35 -1.16 4.77
N VAL A 327 -18.14 -0.91 5.23
CA VAL A 327 -17.46 0.37 5.09
C VAL A 327 -16.60 0.35 3.84
N VAL A 328 -17.08 0.92 2.75
CA VAL A 328 -16.32 1.16 1.52
C VAL A 328 -15.83 2.61 1.49
N ALA A 329 -14.78 2.90 0.72
CA ALA A 329 -14.22 4.25 0.67
C ALA A 329 -14.88 5.08 -0.45
N ASN A 330 -15.18 6.35 -0.16
CA ASN A 330 -15.62 7.31 -1.17
C ASN A 330 -14.44 7.87 -1.97
N GLY A 331 -14.70 8.55 -3.09
CA GLY A 331 -13.70 9.38 -3.74
C GLY A 331 -13.16 10.47 -2.81
N GLN A 332 -11.92 10.90 -3.05
CA GLN A 332 -11.27 11.98 -2.29
C GLN A 332 -11.25 13.28 -3.10
N ALA A 333 -11.32 14.42 -2.42
CA ALA A 333 -11.28 15.76 -3.01
C ALA A 333 -12.26 15.86 -4.18
N GLU A 334 -11.81 16.24 -5.38
CA GLU A 334 -12.62 16.40 -6.60
C GLU A 334 -13.24 15.08 -7.11
N MET A 335 -12.83 13.93 -6.59
CA MET A 335 -13.43 12.61 -6.91
C MET A 335 -14.59 12.24 -5.99
N LYS A 336 -14.86 13.03 -4.93
CA LYS A 336 -16.00 12.81 -4.04
C LYS A 336 -17.31 12.89 -4.84
N GLY A 337 -18.18 11.92 -4.63
CA GLY A 337 -19.43 11.80 -5.37
C GLY A 337 -19.33 11.13 -6.75
N LYS A 338 -18.09 10.96 -7.30
CA LYS A 338 -17.87 10.46 -8.65
C LYS A 338 -17.46 8.99 -8.70
N LEU A 339 -16.87 8.47 -7.62
CA LEU A 339 -16.43 7.08 -7.52
C LEU A 339 -16.50 6.59 -6.07
N PHE A 340 -16.53 5.29 -5.90
CA PHE A 340 -16.31 4.60 -4.64
C PHE A 340 -15.28 3.47 -4.83
N ARG A 341 -14.68 3.01 -3.73
CA ARG A 341 -13.58 2.05 -3.77
C ARG A 341 -13.87 0.88 -2.86
N ILE A 342 -13.78 -0.33 -3.42
CA ILE A 342 -13.83 -1.60 -2.69
C ILE A 342 -12.40 -2.13 -2.63
N ALA A 343 -11.87 -2.33 -1.44
CA ALA A 343 -10.51 -2.83 -1.24
C ALA A 343 -10.48 -4.34 -1.03
N HIS A 344 -9.37 -4.95 -1.44
CA HIS A 344 -9.09 -6.38 -1.37
C HIS A 344 -7.74 -6.61 -0.67
N ILE A 345 -7.47 -5.88 0.39
CA ILE A 345 -6.22 -5.86 1.12
C ILE A 345 -6.49 -6.02 2.62
N GLY A 346 -5.57 -6.64 3.34
CA GLY A 346 -5.72 -6.95 4.75
C GLY A 346 -6.25 -8.37 4.96
N TYR A 347 -6.90 -8.62 6.09
CA TYR A 347 -7.53 -9.91 6.41
C TYR A 347 -8.86 -10.04 5.64
N TYR A 348 -8.74 -10.48 4.39
CA TYR A 348 -9.80 -10.43 3.36
C TYR A 348 -9.77 -11.72 2.53
N ASP A 349 -10.95 -12.30 2.26
CA ASP A 349 -11.08 -13.58 1.58
C ASP A 349 -12.17 -13.62 0.48
N TYR A 350 -12.40 -14.84 -0.04
CA TYR A 350 -13.43 -15.11 -1.03
C TYR A 350 -14.83 -14.73 -0.55
N LEU A 351 -15.20 -15.07 0.69
CA LEU A 351 -16.55 -14.81 1.21
C LEU A 351 -16.80 -13.32 1.38
N ASP A 352 -15.79 -12.53 1.76
CA ASP A 352 -15.87 -11.08 1.78
C ASP A 352 -16.16 -10.51 0.39
N THR A 353 -15.47 -11.04 -0.66
CA THR A 353 -15.70 -10.64 -2.05
C THR A 353 -17.12 -10.94 -2.50
N ILE A 354 -17.63 -12.13 -2.25
CA ILE A 354 -19.00 -12.51 -2.61
C ILE A 354 -20.01 -11.65 -1.85
N GLY A 355 -19.79 -11.46 -0.55
CA GLY A 355 -20.68 -10.67 0.30
C GLY A 355 -20.80 -9.20 -0.13
N ILE A 356 -19.66 -8.54 -0.45
CA ILE A 356 -19.71 -7.14 -0.89
C ILE A 356 -20.32 -6.98 -2.30
N LEU A 357 -20.17 -7.98 -3.18
CA LEU A 357 -20.79 -7.95 -4.50
C LEU A 357 -22.32 -8.17 -4.44
N ALA A 358 -22.78 -9.06 -3.57
CA ALA A 358 -24.23 -9.20 -3.29
C ALA A 358 -24.81 -7.90 -2.71
N ALA A 359 -24.08 -7.23 -1.80
CA ALA A 359 -24.47 -5.92 -1.30
C ALA A 359 -24.46 -4.83 -2.39
N LEU A 360 -23.50 -4.87 -3.33
CA LEU A 360 -23.43 -3.95 -4.46
C LEU A 360 -24.68 -4.02 -5.34
N GLU A 361 -25.17 -5.22 -5.65
CA GLU A 361 -26.39 -5.41 -6.42
C GLU A 361 -27.58 -4.70 -5.77
N HIS A 362 -27.75 -4.88 -4.47
CA HIS A 362 -28.80 -4.22 -3.72
C HIS A 362 -28.64 -2.69 -3.70
N VAL A 363 -27.44 -2.19 -3.43
CA VAL A 363 -27.14 -0.75 -3.44
C VAL A 363 -27.44 -0.13 -4.81
N MET A 364 -27.15 -0.84 -5.90
CA MET A 364 -27.50 -0.40 -7.25
C MET A 364 -28.99 -0.35 -7.48
N ALA A 365 -29.74 -1.37 -7.02
CA ALA A 365 -31.21 -1.40 -7.15
C ALA A 365 -31.88 -0.23 -6.39
N VAL A 366 -31.42 0.06 -5.15
CA VAL A 366 -31.91 1.21 -4.36
C VAL A 366 -31.51 2.55 -5.00
N ALA A 367 -30.38 2.61 -5.70
CA ALA A 367 -29.99 3.78 -6.49
C ALA A 367 -30.83 3.94 -7.80
N GLY A 368 -31.87 3.15 -7.97
CA GLY A 368 -32.79 3.21 -9.11
C GLY A 368 -32.24 2.59 -10.40
N ARG A 369 -31.27 1.68 -10.29
CA ARG A 369 -30.69 0.97 -11.44
C ARG A 369 -31.33 -0.39 -11.61
N ALA A 370 -31.61 -0.77 -12.86
CA ALA A 370 -32.02 -2.14 -13.15
C ALA A 370 -30.87 -3.09 -12.88
N VAL A 371 -31.08 -4.06 -12.01
CA VAL A 371 -30.07 -5.06 -11.61
C VAL A 371 -30.70 -6.44 -11.65
N GLU A 372 -30.04 -7.38 -12.31
CA GLU A 372 -30.30 -8.80 -12.16
C GLU A 372 -29.59 -9.29 -10.90
N TYR A 373 -30.32 -9.60 -9.84
CA TYR A 373 -29.75 -10.15 -8.63
C TYR A 373 -29.02 -11.48 -8.91
N GLY A 374 -27.83 -11.61 -8.39
CA GLY A 374 -26.94 -12.73 -8.63
C GLY A 374 -25.96 -12.53 -9.79
N ALA A 375 -26.13 -11.50 -10.63
CA ALA A 375 -25.25 -11.27 -11.79
C ALA A 375 -23.80 -10.97 -11.38
N ALA A 376 -23.59 -10.07 -10.41
CA ALA A 376 -22.25 -9.74 -9.92
C ALA A 376 -21.60 -10.93 -9.20
N VAL A 377 -22.38 -11.64 -8.38
CA VAL A 377 -21.95 -12.83 -7.65
C VAL A 377 -21.56 -13.94 -8.62
N ARG A 378 -22.39 -14.25 -9.61
CA ARG A 378 -22.13 -15.26 -10.64
C ARG A 378 -20.85 -14.93 -11.42
N ALA A 379 -20.68 -13.69 -11.87
CA ALA A 379 -19.48 -13.28 -12.59
C ALA A 379 -18.21 -13.45 -11.75
N ALA A 380 -18.25 -13.14 -10.45
CA ALA A 380 -17.15 -13.37 -9.54
C ALA A 380 -16.85 -14.87 -9.35
N GLN A 381 -17.87 -15.71 -9.20
CA GLN A 381 -17.74 -17.16 -9.07
C GLN A 381 -17.11 -17.79 -10.31
N GLU A 382 -17.47 -17.31 -11.51
CA GLU A 382 -16.86 -17.78 -12.77
C GLU A 382 -15.36 -17.48 -12.83
N VAL A 383 -14.94 -16.30 -12.35
CA VAL A 383 -13.51 -15.94 -12.24
C VAL A 383 -12.81 -16.90 -11.28
N TYR A 384 -13.37 -17.10 -10.09
CA TYR A 384 -12.80 -18.00 -9.08
C TYR A 384 -12.69 -19.44 -9.58
N ALA A 385 -13.72 -19.97 -10.20
CA ALA A 385 -13.75 -21.35 -10.72
C ALA A 385 -12.66 -21.58 -11.77
N LYS A 386 -12.44 -20.64 -12.69
CA LYS A 386 -11.37 -20.73 -13.70
C LYS A 386 -9.97 -20.79 -13.05
N THR A 387 -9.73 -20.00 -12.02
CA THR A 387 -8.45 -19.98 -11.31
C THR A 387 -8.24 -21.27 -10.49
N ALA A 388 -9.29 -21.78 -9.83
CA ALA A 388 -9.21 -23.00 -9.02
C ALA A 388 -8.98 -24.26 -9.86
N VAL A 389 -9.43 -24.31 -11.11
CA VAL A 389 -9.16 -25.42 -12.04
C VAL A 389 -7.70 -25.45 -12.46
N VAL A 390 -7.11 -24.27 -12.77
CA VAL A 390 -5.70 -24.16 -13.16
C VAL A 390 -4.76 -24.55 -12.03
N ALA A 391 -5.11 -24.25 -10.77
CA ALA A 391 -4.28 -24.59 -9.61
C ALA A 391 -4.31 -26.09 -9.22
N ARG A 392 -5.25 -26.88 -9.79
CA ARG A 392 -5.39 -28.33 -9.53
C ARG A 392 -4.87 -29.21 -10.67
N SER A 393 -4.59 -28.61 -11.83
CA SER A 393 -3.96 -29.26 -12.99
C SER A 393 -2.43 -29.08 -12.96
#